data_2ffa4fc2a10b178a0d2ec870567ee71b
#
_entry.id   2ffa4fc2a10b178a0d2ec870567ee71b
#
_cell.length_a   1.000
_cell.length_b   1.000
_cell.length_c   1.000
_cell.angle_alpha   90.00
_cell.angle_beta   90.00
_cell.angle_gamma   90.00
#
_symmetry.space_group_name_H-M   'P 1'
#
loop_
_entity.id
_entity.type
_entity.pdbx_description
1 polymer ?
#
loop_
_entity_poly.entity_id
_entity_poly.type
_entity_poly.pdbx_seq_one_letter_code
_entity_poly.pdbx_strand_id
1 'polypeptide(L)'
;MLLLENNKRKQKMKLSFFDESVSLNPTNFSVMQDRNSELKQKRVDAQIGGGQARIDKQHAQGKLSARERLTLLLDEGSFQEIGMFVEHRATTFGLDKVKSPGDGVVTGFGTIHGRT
;
A
#
# COMPACT_ATOMS: atom_id res chain seq x y z
N MET A 1 -4.59 25.24 -39.32
CA MET A 1 -3.43 24.40 -39.69
C MET A 1 -2.20 24.63 -38.77
N LEU A 2 -1.90 25.84 -38.35
CA LEU A 2 -0.74 26.19 -37.50
C LEU A 2 -0.81 25.68 -36.01
N LEU A 3 -1.99 25.45 -35.47
CA LEU A 3 -2.16 24.99 -34.07
C LEU A 3 -1.86 23.49 -33.88
N LEU A 4 -2.01 22.69 -34.93
CA LEU A 4 -1.73 21.24 -34.86
C LEU A 4 -0.23 20.94 -35.01
N GLU A 5 0.51 21.77 -35.74
CA GLU A 5 1.97 21.62 -35.83
C GLU A 5 2.71 22.02 -34.54
N ASN A 6 2.23 23.06 -33.86
CA ASN A 6 2.81 23.46 -32.57
C ASN A 6 2.62 22.40 -31.48
N ASN A 7 1.52 21.65 -31.53
CA ASN A 7 1.27 20.58 -30.54
C ASN A 7 2.16 19.33 -30.81
N LYS A 8 2.41 19.02 -32.09
CA LYS A 8 3.34 17.94 -32.47
C LYS A 8 4.80 18.28 -32.13
N ARG A 9 5.21 19.55 -32.25
CA ARG A 9 6.56 20.00 -31.86
C ARG A 9 6.75 19.96 -30.32
N LYS A 10 5.75 20.33 -29.53
CA LYS A 10 5.80 20.24 -28.07
C LYS A 10 5.82 18.78 -27.56
N GLN A 11 5.13 17.86 -28.24
CA GLN A 11 5.22 16.44 -27.91
C GLN A 11 6.58 15.83 -28.28
N LYS A 12 7.15 16.22 -29.42
CA LYS A 12 8.47 15.74 -29.87
C LYS A 12 9.60 16.25 -28.95
N MET A 13 9.47 17.49 -28.40
CA MET A 13 10.45 18.06 -27.47
C MET A 13 10.36 17.44 -26.05
N LYS A 14 9.19 16.92 -25.64
CA LYS A 14 9.07 16.18 -24.36
C LYS A 14 9.66 14.76 -24.44
N LEU A 15 9.70 14.15 -25.64
CA LEU A 15 10.29 12.82 -25.81
C LEU A 15 11.83 12.84 -25.94
N SER A 16 12.44 13.98 -26.34
CA SER A 16 13.89 14.07 -26.51
C SER A 16 14.67 14.34 -25.22
N PHE A 17 13.99 14.60 -24.10
CA PHE A 17 14.62 14.77 -22.77
C PHE A 17 14.67 13.46 -21.97
N PHE A 18 14.10 12.38 -22.49
CA PHE A 18 14.34 11.04 -21.94
C PHE A 18 15.60 10.51 -22.64
N ASP A 19 16.72 10.62 -21.93
CA ASP A 19 18.00 10.07 -22.33
C ASP A 19 17.82 8.59 -22.73
N GLU A 20 18.08 8.30 -24.00
CA GLU A 20 18.05 6.93 -24.56
C GLU A 20 19.11 6.00 -23.92
N SER A 21 19.93 6.53 -23.00
CA SER A 21 20.96 5.76 -22.28
C SER A 21 20.40 4.94 -21.11
N VAL A 22 19.17 5.16 -20.68
CA VAL A 22 18.49 4.23 -19.76
C VAL A 22 17.70 3.20 -20.60
N SER A 23 18.44 2.32 -21.26
CA SER A 23 17.84 1.09 -21.78
C SER A 23 17.36 0.29 -20.56
N LEU A 24 16.07 0.44 -20.22
CA LEU A 24 15.39 -0.44 -19.27
C LEU A 24 15.49 -1.85 -19.86
N ASN A 25 16.50 -2.58 -19.41
CA ASN A 25 16.72 -3.95 -19.79
C ASN A 25 15.38 -4.68 -19.54
N PRO A 26 14.75 -5.35 -20.54
CA PRO A 26 13.44 -5.98 -20.40
C PRO A 26 13.37 -6.95 -19.22
N THR A 27 14.50 -7.55 -18.85
CA THR A 27 14.63 -8.34 -17.62
C THR A 27 14.45 -7.51 -16.35
N ASN A 28 14.94 -6.28 -16.29
CA ASN A 28 14.76 -5.42 -15.12
C ASN A 28 13.31 -4.93 -14.98
N PHE A 29 12.62 -4.72 -16.10
CA PHE A 29 11.21 -4.30 -16.08
C PHE A 29 10.30 -5.43 -15.59
N SER A 30 10.50 -6.68 -16.03
CA SER A 30 9.73 -7.82 -15.55
C SER A 30 9.96 -8.06 -14.05
N VAL A 31 11.21 -8.00 -13.58
CA VAL A 31 11.55 -8.13 -12.15
C VAL A 31 10.90 -7.03 -11.31
N MET A 32 10.82 -5.80 -11.82
CA MET A 32 10.11 -4.70 -11.13
C MET A 32 8.61 -4.95 -11.07
N GLN A 33 7.99 -5.47 -12.13
CA GLN A 33 6.57 -5.83 -12.12
C GLN A 33 6.27 -6.94 -11.12
N ASP A 34 7.13 -7.97 -11.06
CA ASP A 34 6.98 -9.07 -10.10
C ASP A 34 7.08 -8.57 -8.66
N ARG A 35 8.05 -7.71 -8.35
CA ARG A 35 8.19 -7.11 -7.02
C ARG A 35 7.03 -6.18 -6.65
N ASN A 36 6.49 -5.44 -7.62
CA ASN A 36 5.31 -4.61 -7.40
C ASN A 36 4.06 -5.44 -7.13
N SER A 37 3.90 -6.58 -7.82
CA SER A 37 2.79 -7.50 -7.56
C SER A 37 2.91 -8.15 -6.18
N GLU A 38 4.10 -8.58 -5.80
CA GLU A 38 4.41 -9.10 -4.46
C GLU A 38 4.10 -8.06 -3.36
N LEU A 39 4.52 -6.80 -3.56
CA LEU A 39 4.22 -5.74 -2.60
C LEU A 39 2.72 -5.47 -2.47
N LYS A 40 1.99 -5.49 -3.58
CA LYS A 40 0.53 -5.34 -3.56
C LYS A 40 -0.12 -6.47 -2.77
N GLN A 41 0.31 -7.71 -2.98
CA GLN A 41 -0.20 -8.87 -2.24
C GLN A 41 0.11 -8.75 -0.74
N LYS A 42 1.34 -8.42 -0.37
CA LYS A 42 1.72 -8.19 1.04
C LYS A 42 0.88 -7.10 1.71
N ARG A 43 0.51 -6.04 0.97
CA ARG A 43 -0.39 -5.01 1.51
C ARG A 43 -1.79 -5.55 1.76
N VAL A 44 -2.33 -6.35 0.86
CA VAL A 44 -3.64 -6.99 1.04
C VAL A 44 -3.62 -7.90 2.27
N ASP A 45 -2.60 -8.75 2.39
CA ASP A 45 -2.44 -9.66 3.51
C ASP A 45 -2.30 -8.90 4.84
N ALA A 46 -1.53 -7.81 4.85
CA ALA A 46 -1.39 -6.96 6.02
C ALA A 46 -2.69 -6.25 6.42
N GLN A 47 -3.56 -5.92 5.47
CA GLN A 47 -4.87 -5.33 5.77
C GLN A 47 -5.81 -6.33 6.47
N ILE A 48 -5.70 -7.61 6.14
CA ILE A 48 -6.47 -8.68 6.79
C ILE A 48 -5.91 -8.98 8.20
N GLY A 49 -4.62 -8.71 8.40
CA GLY A 49 -3.94 -8.84 9.71
C GLY A 49 -4.06 -10.23 10.31
N GLY A 50 -4.78 -10.34 11.42
CA GLY A 50 -4.97 -11.62 12.13
C GLY A 50 -5.87 -12.64 11.45
N GLY A 51 -6.34 -12.39 10.23
CA GLY A 51 -7.16 -13.28 9.41
C GLY A 51 -8.65 -12.96 9.44
N GLN A 52 -9.33 -13.31 8.35
CA GLN A 52 -10.76 -13.02 8.15
C GLN A 52 -11.65 -13.56 9.28
N ALA A 53 -11.38 -14.76 9.76
CA ALA A 53 -12.16 -15.38 10.83
C ALA A 53 -12.20 -14.55 12.12
N ARG A 54 -11.13 -13.78 12.42
CA ARG A 54 -11.10 -12.87 13.57
C ARG A 54 -11.93 -11.63 13.33
N ILE A 55 -11.93 -11.11 12.11
CA ILE A 55 -12.77 -9.98 11.69
C ILE A 55 -14.23 -10.37 11.78
N ASP A 56 -14.60 -11.53 11.23
CA ASP A 56 -15.98 -12.06 11.27
C ASP A 56 -16.47 -12.24 12.71
N LYS A 57 -15.60 -12.72 13.61
CA LYS A 57 -15.93 -12.85 15.04
C LYS A 57 -16.17 -11.48 15.70
N GLN A 58 -15.44 -10.44 15.33
CA GLN A 58 -15.71 -9.07 15.80
C GLN A 58 -17.06 -8.56 15.29
N HIS A 59 -17.35 -8.76 14.01
CA HIS A 59 -18.62 -8.35 13.40
C HIS A 59 -19.81 -9.08 14.04
N ALA A 60 -19.68 -10.39 14.32
CA ALA A 60 -20.69 -11.16 15.02
C ALA A 60 -21.01 -10.64 16.43
N GLN A 61 -20.07 -9.91 17.05
CA GLN A 61 -20.26 -9.23 18.34
C GLN A 61 -20.78 -7.77 18.18
N GLY A 62 -21.11 -7.34 16.98
CA GLY A 62 -21.50 -5.96 16.68
C GLY A 62 -20.34 -4.96 16.77
N LYS A 63 -19.08 -5.42 16.71
CA LYS A 63 -17.88 -4.59 16.80
C LYS A 63 -17.23 -4.44 15.44
N LEU A 64 -16.69 -3.26 15.16
CA LEU A 64 -15.88 -3.00 13.99
C LEU A 64 -14.42 -3.40 14.22
N SER A 65 -13.74 -3.79 13.15
CA SER A 65 -12.29 -3.97 13.15
C SER A 65 -11.56 -2.64 13.40
N ALA A 66 -10.28 -2.70 13.77
CA ALA A 66 -9.49 -1.49 14.01
C ALA A 66 -9.42 -0.59 12.76
N ARG A 67 -9.26 -1.17 11.57
CA ARG A 67 -9.19 -0.41 10.31
C ARG A 67 -10.51 0.27 9.95
N GLU A 68 -11.64 -0.42 10.12
CA GLU A 68 -12.96 0.16 9.90
C GLU A 68 -13.22 1.34 10.84
N ARG A 69 -12.80 1.23 12.11
CA ARG A 69 -12.92 2.33 13.07
C ARG A 69 -12.08 3.54 12.67
N LEU A 70 -10.86 3.33 12.15
CA LEU A 70 -10.02 4.41 11.64
C LEU A 70 -10.63 5.07 10.41
N THR A 71 -11.20 4.28 9.50
CA THR A 71 -11.89 4.81 8.30
C THR A 71 -13.10 5.67 8.66
N LEU A 72 -13.81 5.34 9.74
CA LEU A 72 -14.94 6.15 10.22
C LEU A 72 -14.51 7.42 10.97
N LEU A 73 -13.33 7.40 11.58
CA LEU A 73 -12.81 8.51 12.40
C LEU A 73 -12.09 9.57 11.58
N LEU A 74 -11.31 9.13 10.59
CA LEU A 74 -10.39 9.98 9.85
C LEU A 74 -11.01 10.48 8.54
N ASP A 75 -10.52 11.60 8.05
CA ASP A 75 -10.89 12.12 6.74
C ASP A 75 -10.48 11.12 5.65
N GLU A 76 -11.31 11.00 4.62
CA GLU A 76 -11.11 10.06 3.53
C GLU A 76 -9.72 10.23 2.88
N GLY A 77 -8.99 9.12 2.74
CA GLY A 77 -7.65 9.10 2.14
C GLY A 77 -6.53 9.76 2.96
N SER A 78 -6.83 10.28 4.15
CA SER A 78 -5.82 10.97 4.98
C SER A 78 -4.93 10.01 5.78
N PHE A 79 -5.37 8.78 6.00
CA PHE A 79 -4.64 7.83 6.84
C PHE A 79 -3.33 7.36 6.21
N GLN A 80 -2.23 7.63 6.89
CA GLN A 80 -0.90 7.14 6.54
C GLN A 80 -0.45 6.12 7.58
N GLU A 81 -0.49 4.85 7.19
CA GLU A 81 -0.12 3.75 8.07
C GLU A 81 1.39 3.62 8.20
N ILE A 82 1.87 3.40 9.43
CA ILE A 82 3.26 3.17 9.77
C ILE A 82 3.39 1.76 10.33
N GLY A 83 4.43 1.02 9.90
CA GLY A 83 4.72 -0.31 10.45
C GLY A 83 3.78 -1.42 9.97
N MET A 84 3.08 -1.24 8.84
CA MET A 84 2.16 -2.23 8.27
C MET A 84 2.76 -3.65 8.15
N PHE A 85 4.06 -3.76 7.89
CA PHE A 85 4.77 -5.03 7.69
C PHE A 85 5.61 -5.47 8.88
N VAL A 86 5.49 -4.79 10.01
CA VAL A 86 6.19 -5.19 11.24
C VAL A 86 5.60 -6.52 11.73
N GLU A 87 6.47 -7.45 12.12
CA GLU A 87 6.09 -8.74 12.68
C GLU A 87 6.73 -8.89 14.07
N HIS A 88 6.07 -9.64 14.96
CA HIS A 88 6.62 -9.94 16.27
C HIS A 88 7.89 -10.81 16.16
N ARG A 89 8.77 -10.69 17.16
CA ARG A 89 10.02 -11.45 17.25
C ARG A 89 9.95 -12.60 18.25
N ALA A 90 8.76 -12.92 18.74
CA ALA A 90 8.57 -13.99 19.71
C ALA A 90 8.83 -15.35 19.04
N THR A 91 9.62 -16.18 19.73
CA THR A 91 9.99 -17.53 19.29
C THR A 91 9.45 -18.62 20.22
N THR A 92 8.94 -18.24 21.40
CA THR A 92 8.38 -19.16 22.39
C THR A 92 6.95 -19.57 22.04
N PHE A 93 6.52 -20.71 22.54
CA PHE A 93 5.16 -21.26 22.35
C PHE A 93 4.75 -21.49 20.88
N GLY A 94 5.71 -21.68 19.97
CA GLY A 94 5.44 -21.90 18.54
C GLY A 94 5.00 -20.63 17.77
N LEU A 95 5.18 -19.45 18.36
CA LEU A 95 4.84 -18.17 17.74
C LEU A 95 5.74 -17.85 16.55
N ASP A 96 6.92 -18.47 16.45
CA ASP A 96 7.81 -18.38 15.27
C ASP A 96 7.13 -18.83 13.98
N LYS A 97 6.12 -19.69 14.06
CA LYS A 97 5.37 -20.25 12.93
C LYS A 97 4.13 -19.41 12.56
N VAL A 98 3.69 -18.52 13.43
CA VAL A 98 2.46 -17.74 13.24
C VAL A 98 2.81 -16.26 13.30
N LYS A 99 3.13 -15.70 12.15
CA LYS A 99 3.44 -14.28 12.02
C LYS A 99 2.27 -13.54 11.40
N SER A 100 1.87 -12.46 12.04
CA SER A 100 0.81 -11.57 11.55
C SER A 100 1.41 -10.20 11.26
N PRO A 101 1.25 -9.68 10.05
CA PRO A 101 1.68 -8.31 9.73
C PRO A 101 0.99 -7.27 10.63
N GLY A 102 1.72 -6.21 10.97
CA GLY A 102 1.25 -5.15 11.86
C GLY A 102 1.35 -5.46 13.34
N ASP A 103 1.84 -6.65 13.73
CA ASP A 103 2.03 -7.08 15.12
C ASP A 103 0.78 -6.86 16.01
N GLY A 104 -0.41 -7.05 15.44
CA GLY A 104 -1.69 -6.88 16.11
C GLY A 104 -2.12 -5.44 16.37
N VAL A 105 -1.39 -4.44 15.88
CA VAL A 105 -1.68 -3.02 16.05
C VAL A 105 -1.71 -2.32 14.70
N VAL A 106 -2.66 -1.41 14.51
CA VAL A 106 -2.69 -0.49 13.36
C VAL A 106 -2.25 0.88 13.84
N THR A 107 -1.08 1.32 13.41
CA THR A 107 -0.49 2.60 13.80
C THR A 107 -0.33 3.52 12.60
N GLY A 108 -0.46 4.82 12.81
CA GLY A 108 -0.34 5.80 11.76
C GLY A 108 -0.81 7.18 12.18
N PHE A 109 -0.94 8.07 11.22
CA PHE A 109 -1.48 9.40 11.40
C PHE A 109 -2.45 9.73 10.26
N GLY A 110 -3.35 10.66 10.53
CA GLY A 110 -4.34 11.14 9.57
C GLY A 110 -4.97 12.43 10.06
N THR A 111 -5.91 12.96 9.31
CA THR A 111 -6.62 14.19 9.68
C THR A 111 -8.04 13.92 10.13
N ILE A 112 -8.57 14.78 10.97
CA ILE A 112 -9.98 14.85 11.36
C ILE A 112 -10.45 16.29 11.11
N HIS A 113 -11.40 16.46 10.19
CA HIS A 113 -11.88 17.77 9.75
C HIS A 113 -10.71 18.69 9.30
N GLY A 114 -9.74 18.12 8.57
CA GLY A 114 -8.56 18.82 8.06
C GLY A 114 -7.49 19.14 9.11
N ARG A 115 -7.60 18.65 10.34
CA ARG A 115 -6.62 18.81 11.41
C ARG A 115 -5.85 17.52 11.66
N THR A 116 -4.51 17.60 11.72
CA THR A 116 -3.61 16.49 12.10
C THR A 116 -3.53 16.36 13.61
#